data_cb91c3b15e06b2e6fe4de9e39a6d331c
#
_entry.id   cb91c3b15e06b2e6fe4de9e39a6d331c
#
_cell.length_a   1.000
_cell.length_b   1.000
_cell.length_c   1.000
_cell.angle_alpha   90.00
_cell.angle_beta   90.00
_cell.angle_gamma   90.00
#
_symmetry.space_group_name_H-M   'P 1'
#
loop_
_entity.id
_entity.type
_entity.pdbx_description
1 polymer ?
#
loop_
_entity_poly.entity_id
_entity_poly.type
_entity_poly.pdbx_seq_one_letter_code
_entity_poly.pdbx_strand_id
1 'polypeptide(L)'
;MLHLRKGIILLLITTATTVAFASKFKPVVTNFIVTKQVKEAGIQNWSCTQGKNGEMYFANNKGMLIFDGYNWDMAAMPGNIVIRSVFADGDSVFAGSYEEFGYFKKDDFGNFKYHSFADKLKGVDIQHEEVWNILKIDGKIFFQTFVSAFVWDGKQLSRIYDTDHRPLYYHNINGQIYAQIINDGYYKLEKNRGGGNSRKHSTKRLSAMTR
;
A
#
# COMPACT_ATOMS: atom_id res chain seq x y z
N MET A 1 -52.78 -30.72 -7.93
CA MET A 1 -51.77 -30.37 -8.96
C MET A 1 -51.80 -28.90 -9.39
N LEU A 2 -53.00 -28.31 -9.62
CA LEU A 2 -53.10 -26.92 -10.10
C LEU A 2 -52.56 -25.88 -9.14
N HIS A 3 -52.78 -26.02 -7.81
CA HIS A 3 -52.28 -25.11 -6.78
C HIS A 3 -50.74 -25.15 -6.62
N LEU A 4 -50.14 -26.34 -6.77
CA LEU A 4 -48.68 -26.50 -6.70
C LEU A 4 -47.97 -25.80 -7.87
N ARG A 5 -48.55 -25.93 -9.11
CA ARG A 5 -48.02 -25.25 -10.30
C ARG A 5 -48.09 -23.71 -10.16
N LYS A 6 -49.20 -23.17 -9.62
CA LYS A 6 -49.36 -21.72 -9.36
C LYS A 6 -48.35 -21.22 -8.34
N GLY A 7 -48.08 -21.98 -7.27
CA GLY A 7 -47.08 -21.64 -6.25
C GLY A 7 -45.64 -21.61 -6.82
N ILE A 8 -45.27 -22.56 -7.66
CA ILE A 8 -43.97 -22.63 -8.33
C ILE A 8 -43.78 -21.44 -9.29
N ILE A 9 -44.79 -21.08 -10.06
CA ILE A 9 -44.74 -19.93 -10.97
C ILE A 9 -44.61 -18.64 -10.21
N LEU A 10 -45.32 -18.45 -9.08
CA LEU A 10 -45.21 -17.27 -8.24
C LEU A 10 -43.80 -17.14 -7.63
N LEU A 11 -43.22 -18.25 -7.14
CA LEU A 11 -41.85 -18.29 -6.61
C LEU A 11 -40.79 -17.91 -7.67
N LEU A 12 -40.94 -18.42 -8.90
CA LEU A 12 -40.04 -18.10 -10.02
C LEU A 12 -40.13 -16.61 -10.41
N ILE A 13 -41.34 -16.02 -10.40
CA ILE A 13 -41.52 -14.61 -10.73
C ILE A 13 -40.86 -13.72 -9.62
N THR A 14 -41.02 -14.08 -8.34
CA THR A 14 -40.42 -13.30 -7.25
C THR A 14 -38.89 -13.38 -7.25
N THR A 15 -38.30 -14.54 -7.54
CA THR A 15 -36.82 -14.67 -7.66
C THR A 15 -36.27 -13.93 -8.89
N ALA A 16 -36.99 -13.96 -10.03
CA ALA A 16 -36.57 -13.22 -11.21
C ALA A 16 -36.59 -11.68 -11.02
N THR A 17 -37.56 -11.17 -10.26
CA THR A 17 -37.63 -9.73 -9.97
C THR A 17 -36.54 -9.26 -9.01
N THR A 18 -36.15 -10.06 -8.02
CA THR A 18 -35.06 -9.72 -7.10
C THR A 18 -33.70 -9.64 -7.79
N VAL A 19 -33.42 -10.55 -8.73
CA VAL A 19 -32.18 -10.52 -9.53
C VAL A 19 -32.15 -9.31 -10.46
N ALA A 20 -33.30 -8.92 -11.06
CA ALA A 20 -33.35 -7.75 -11.94
C ALA A 20 -33.13 -6.41 -11.22
N PHE A 21 -33.48 -6.31 -9.94
CA PHE A 21 -33.22 -5.11 -9.14
C PHE A 21 -31.74 -4.98 -8.71
N ALA A 22 -31.06 -6.08 -8.47
CA ALA A 22 -29.64 -6.08 -8.09
C ALA A 22 -28.71 -5.54 -9.21
N SER A 23 -29.11 -5.65 -10.47
CA SER A 23 -28.28 -5.23 -11.61
C SER A 23 -28.31 -3.72 -11.92
N LYS A 24 -29.13 -2.93 -11.24
CA LYS A 24 -29.29 -1.47 -11.49
C LYS A 24 -28.59 -0.56 -10.49
N PHE A 25 -27.89 -1.09 -9.52
CA PHE A 25 -27.14 -0.27 -8.56
C PHE A 25 -25.88 0.27 -9.24
N LYS A 26 -25.92 1.51 -9.70
CA LYS A 26 -24.73 2.24 -10.11
C LYS A 26 -24.05 2.76 -8.83
N PRO A 27 -22.74 2.54 -8.66
CA PRO A 27 -22.04 3.12 -7.53
C PRO A 27 -22.15 4.65 -7.57
N VAL A 28 -22.39 5.25 -6.42
CA VAL A 28 -22.33 6.70 -6.28
C VAL A 28 -20.86 7.12 -6.40
N VAL A 29 -20.56 7.96 -7.38
CA VAL A 29 -19.23 8.51 -7.58
C VAL A 29 -19.23 9.94 -7.05
N THR A 30 -18.37 10.21 -6.08
CA THR A 30 -18.16 11.54 -5.52
C THR A 30 -16.76 12.03 -5.91
N ASN A 31 -16.68 13.20 -6.52
CA ASN A 31 -15.43 13.85 -6.90
C ASN A 31 -15.08 14.93 -5.88
N PHE A 32 -13.91 14.86 -5.29
CA PHE A 32 -13.38 15.86 -4.37
C PHE A 32 -12.28 16.69 -5.04
N ILE A 33 -12.38 18.01 -4.94
CA ILE A 33 -11.28 18.93 -5.25
C ILE A 33 -10.57 19.20 -3.93
N VAL A 34 -9.55 18.39 -3.60
CA VAL A 34 -8.91 18.38 -2.27
C VAL A 34 -8.33 19.75 -1.90
N THR A 35 -7.74 20.48 -2.85
CA THR A 35 -7.21 21.84 -2.63
C THR A 35 -8.25 22.87 -2.21
N LYS A 36 -9.56 22.59 -2.39
CA LYS A 36 -10.63 23.40 -1.83
C LYS A 36 -10.96 23.07 -0.39
N GLN A 37 -10.64 21.86 0.05
CA GLN A 37 -10.87 21.36 1.40
C GLN A 37 -9.64 21.64 2.29
N VAL A 38 -8.45 21.34 1.77
CA VAL A 38 -7.16 21.54 2.42
C VAL A 38 -6.32 22.46 1.53
N LYS A 39 -6.17 23.72 1.92
CA LYS A 39 -5.50 24.77 1.11
C LYS A 39 -4.03 24.46 0.85
N GLU A 40 -3.38 23.82 1.81
CA GLU A 40 -1.97 23.44 1.78
C GLU A 40 -1.69 22.22 0.90
N ALA A 41 -2.73 21.48 0.50
CA ALA A 41 -2.58 20.26 -0.29
C ALA A 41 -2.01 20.55 -1.69
N GLY A 42 -1.12 19.67 -2.13
CA GLY A 42 -0.69 19.64 -3.54
C GLY A 42 -1.78 19.00 -4.43
N ILE A 43 -1.69 19.28 -5.71
CA ILE A 43 -2.67 18.77 -6.70
C ILE A 43 -2.45 17.29 -7.06
N GLN A 44 -1.30 16.71 -6.71
CA GLN A 44 -0.91 15.37 -7.13
C GLN A 44 -0.81 14.42 -5.93
N ASN A 45 -1.46 13.28 -6.07
CA ASN A 45 -1.33 12.13 -5.18
C ASN A 45 -0.60 11.00 -5.90
N TRP A 46 0.30 10.32 -5.19
CA TRP A 46 1.19 9.28 -5.74
C TRP A 46 0.72 7.86 -5.39
N SER A 47 0.21 7.68 -4.19
CA SER A 47 -0.33 6.41 -3.72
C SER A 47 -1.44 6.63 -2.69
N CYS A 48 -2.19 5.58 -2.38
CA CYS A 48 -3.17 5.60 -1.30
C CYS A 48 -3.22 4.28 -0.56
N THR A 49 -3.70 4.32 0.68
CA THR A 49 -3.92 3.15 1.53
C THR A 49 -5.11 3.40 2.45
N GLN A 50 -5.73 2.33 2.93
CA GLN A 50 -6.82 2.41 3.89
C GLN A 50 -6.41 1.86 5.25
N GLY A 51 -6.69 2.59 6.32
CA GLY A 51 -6.51 2.15 7.68
C GLY A 51 -7.64 1.22 8.16
N LYS A 52 -7.43 0.56 9.29
CA LYS A 52 -8.42 -0.35 9.90
C LYS A 52 -9.73 0.33 10.29
N ASN A 53 -9.67 1.61 10.62
CA ASN A 53 -10.82 2.46 10.99
C ASN A 53 -11.59 2.98 9.76
N GLY A 54 -11.17 2.61 8.54
CA GLY A 54 -11.77 3.07 7.30
C GLY A 54 -11.22 4.40 6.77
N GLU A 55 -10.41 5.12 7.54
CA GLU A 55 -9.71 6.33 7.06
C GLU A 55 -8.85 6.01 5.83
N MET A 56 -8.88 6.89 4.85
CA MET A 56 -8.03 6.82 3.66
C MET A 56 -6.86 7.78 3.81
N TYR A 57 -5.69 7.31 3.45
CA TYR A 57 -4.45 8.10 3.47
C TYR A 57 -3.88 8.18 2.06
N PHE A 58 -3.45 9.37 1.67
CA PHE A 58 -2.89 9.61 0.33
C PHE A 58 -1.52 10.25 0.44
N ALA A 59 -0.56 9.68 -0.28
CA ALA A 59 0.75 10.29 -0.47
C ALA A 59 0.60 11.51 -1.40
N ASN A 60 0.82 12.71 -0.88
CA ASN A 60 0.62 13.95 -1.63
C ASN A 60 1.91 14.77 -1.73
N ASN A 61 1.97 15.67 -2.69
CA ASN A 61 3.12 16.56 -2.90
C ASN A 61 3.49 17.44 -1.70
N LYS A 62 2.61 17.59 -0.72
CA LYS A 62 2.79 18.47 0.44
C LYS A 62 2.70 17.75 1.78
N GLY A 63 2.45 16.45 1.78
CA GLY A 63 2.30 15.67 3.01
C GLY A 63 1.42 14.44 2.81
N MET A 64 0.93 13.90 3.90
CA MET A 64 -0.05 12.82 3.89
C MET A 64 -1.45 13.44 4.03
N LEU A 65 -2.29 13.32 3.01
CA LEU A 65 -3.71 13.66 3.12
C LEU A 65 -4.45 12.54 3.84
N ILE A 66 -5.45 12.93 4.61
CA ILE A 66 -6.26 12.05 5.44
C ILE A 66 -7.72 12.33 5.13
N PHE A 67 -8.50 11.27 4.89
CA PHE A 67 -9.93 11.36 4.64
C PHE A 67 -10.67 10.36 5.54
N ASP A 68 -11.52 10.85 6.42
CA ASP A 68 -12.28 10.04 7.37
C ASP A 68 -13.64 9.55 6.84
N GLY A 69 -13.94 9.84 5.57
CA GLY A 69 -15.22 9.60 4.92
C GLY A 69 -16.06 10.88 4.79
N TYR A 70 -15.71 11.94 5.51
CA TYR A 70 -16.41 13.22 5.48
C TYR A 70 -15.46 14.43 5.44
N ASN A 71 -14.47 14.45 6.32
CA ASN A 71 -13.50 15.54 6.46
C ASN A 71 -12.18 15.18 5.79
N TRP A 72 -11.49 16.21 5.34
CA TRP A 72 -10.11 16.14 4.86
C TRP A 72 -9.17 16.85 5.85
N ASP A 73 -8.03 16.24 6.09
CA ASP A 73 -6.94 16.78 6.90
C ASP A 73 -5.59 16.46 6.26
N MET A 74 -4.52 17.02 6.77
CA MET A 74 -3.17 16.78 6.26
C MET A 74 -2.13 16.75 7.38
N ALA A 75 -1.23 15.77 7.32
CA ALA A 75 -0.05 15.67 8.16
C ALA A 75 1.21 15.76 7.30
N ALA A 76 2.15 16.63 7.67
CA ALA A 76 3.36 16.85 6.91
C ALA A 76 4.56 16.09 7.49
N MET A 77 5.49 15.67 6.62
CA MET A 77 6.85 15.30 6.99
C MET A 77 7.69 16.56 7.25
N PRO A 78 8.82 16.45 7.99
CA PRO A 78 9.74 17.56 8.15
C PRO A 78 10.13 18.19 6.81
N GLY A 79 10.13 19.51 6.73
CA GLY A 79 10.44 20.25 5.50
C GLY A 79 9.31 20.25 4.44
N ASN A 80 8.12 19.75 4.78
CA ASN A 80 6.97 19.65 3.84
C ASN A 80 7.31 18.99 2.51
N ILE A 81 8.12 17.94 2.59
CA ILE A 81 8.59 17.20 1.42
C ILE A 81 7.47 16.34 0.82
N VAL A 82 7.63 16.01 -0.45
CA VAL A 82 6.70 15.16 -1.19
C VAL A 82 6.67 13.76 -0.60
N ILE A 83 5.50 13.22 -0.32
CA ILE A 83 5.34 11.80 0.01
C ILE A 83 5.04 11.03 -1.27
N ARG A 84 5.80 9.97 -1.54
CA ARG A 84 5.64 9.10 -2.73
C ARG A 84 4.84 7.85 -2.45
N SER A 85 5.00 7.29 -1.27
CA SER A 85 4.32 6.05 -0.89
C SER A 85 3.77 6.13 0.52
N VAL A 86 2.59 5.52 0.73
CA VAL A 86 1.97 5.34 2.05
C VAL A 86 1.46 3.91 2.20
N PHE A 87 1.54 3.39 3.43
CA PHE A 87 1.04 2.06 3.78
C PHE A 87 0.53 2.05 5.22
N ALA A 88 -0.76 1.79 5.41
CA ALA A 88 -1.36 1.70 6.74
C ALA A 88 -1.19 0.29 7.32
N ASP A 89 -0.67 0.19 8.54
CA ASP A 89 -0.59 -1.05 9.31
C ASP A 89 -0.79 -0.79 10.81
N GLY A 90 -1.81 -1.39 11.37
CA GLY A 90 -2.18 -1.14 12.77
C GLY A 90 -2.59 0.32 12.99
N ASP A 91 -1.94 0.94 13.96
CA ASP A 91 -2.15 2.33 14.34
C ASP A 91 -1.14 3.29 13.71
N SER A 92 -0.34 2.78 12.77
CA SER A 92 0.70 3.54 12.08
C SER A 92 0.42 3.62 10.59
N VAL A 93 0.79 4.75 9.99
CA VAL A 93 0.82 4.92 8.54
C VAL A 93 2.28 5.16 8.13
N PHE A 94 2.88 4.15 7.50
CA PHE A 94 4.23 4.25 6.97
C PHE A 94 4.24 5.14 5.75
N ALA A 95 5.29 5.95 5.61
CA ALA A 95 5.44 6.91 4.53
C ALA A 95 6.87 6.91 3.99
N GLY A 96 6.98 7.06 2.69
CA GLY A 96 8.24 7.13 1.97
C GLY A 96 8.32 8.33 1.05
N SER A 97 9.51 8.93 0.99
CA SER A 97 9.83 10.15 0.27
C SER A 97 11.23 10.05 -0.36
N TYR A 98 11.74 11.16 -0.83
CA TYR A 98 13.13 11.32 -1.26
C TYR A 98 14.03 11.55 -0.05
N GLU A 99 15.02 10.69 0.12
CA GLU A 99 16.00 10.70 1.22
C GLU A 99 15.38 10.63 2.64
N GLU A 100 14.07 10.31 2.74
CA GLU A 100 13.34 10.28 3.99
C GLU A 100 12.25 9.20 3.96
N PHE A 101 12.11 8.44 5.05
CA PHE A 101 11.03 7.50 5.26
C PHE A 101 10.84 7.19 6.74
N GLY A 102 9.65 6.76 7.08
CA GLY A 102 9.29 6.51 8.47
C GLY A 102 7.81 6.18 8.63
N TYR A 103 7.22 6.65 9.70
CA TYR A 103 5.80 6.44 9.94
C TYR A 103 5.16 7.61 10.68
N PHE A 104 3.88 7.78 10.42
CA PHE A 104 2.99 8.64 11.19
C PHE A 104 2.26 7.80 12.24
N LYS A 105 2.11 8.34 13.44
CA LYS A 105 1.29 7.79 14.50
C LYS A 105 0.53 8.91 15.20
N LYS A 106 -0.72 8.66 15.60
CA LYS A 106 -1.52 9.62 16.37
C LYS A 106 -0.96 9.73 17.79
N ASP A 107 -0.82 10.96 18.27
CA ASP A 107 -0.55 11.26 19.66
C ASP A 107 -1.82 11.11 20.53
N ASP A 108 -1.73 11.35 21.83
CA ASP A 108 -2.83 11.25 22.77
C ASP A 108 -3.96 12.25 22.49
N PHE A 109 -3.70 13.28 21.69
CA PHE A 109 -4.68 14.27 21.24
C PHE A 109 -5.27 13.95 19.85
N GLY A 110 -4.86 12.85 19.24
CA GLY A 110 -5.33 12.41 17.93
C GLY A 110 -4.58 13.03 16.74
N ASN A 111 -3.55 13.86 16.97
CA ASN A 111 -2.77 14.48 15.90
C ASN A 111 -1.69 13.53 15.41
N PHE A 112 -1.51 13.41 14.10
CA PHE A 112 -0.42 12.63 13.53
C PHE A 112 0.95 13.28 13.80
N LYS A 113 1.86 12.49 14.37
CA LYS A 113 3.28 12.82 14.55
C LYS A 113 4.12 11.91 13.67
N TYR A 114 5.07 12.52 12.96
CA TYR A 114 6.00 11.79 12.12
C TYR A 114 7.21 11.30 12.91
N HIS A 115 7.63 10.06 12.65
CA HIS A 115 8.80 9.41 13.23
C HIS A 115 9.72 8.95 12.11
N SER A 116 10.87 9.61 11.95
CA SER A 116 11.85 9.28 10.93
C SER A 116 12.56 7.95 11.20
N PHE A 117 12.84 7.21 10.15
CA PHE A 117 13.75 6.09 10.12
C PHE A 117 15.12 6.45 9.53
N ALA A 118 15.20 7.48 8.70
CA ALA A 118 16.46 7.93 8.13
C ALA A 118 17.49 8.29 9.22
N ASP A 119 17.05 8.92 10.30
CA ASP A 119 17.89 9.23 11.46
C ASP A 119 18.44 8.00 12.19
N LYS A 120 17.82 6.83 12.02
CA LYS A 120 18.23 5.57 12.64
C LYS A 120 19.23 4.78 11.80
N LEU A 121 19.46 5.18 10.56
CA LEU A 121 20.40 4.55 9.65
C LEU A 121 21.84 4.99 9.93
N LYS A 122 22.40 4.52 11.06
CA LYS A 122 23.81 4.81 11.39
C LYS A 122 24.74 4.22 10.33
N GLY A 123 25.43 5.09 9.59
CA GLY A 123 26.46 4.70 8.60
C GLY A 123 25.89 4.11 7.30
N VAL A 124 24.58 4.22 7.06
CA VAL A 124 23.96 3.83 5.81
C VAL A 124 23.56 5.10 5.06
N ASP A 125 24.16 5.29 3.89
CA ASP A 125 23.83 6.41 3.03
C ASP A 125 22.50 6.14 2.30
N ILE A 126 21.53 7.04 2.45
CA ILE A 126 20.25 7.05 1.74
C ILE A 126 20.22 8.14 0.65
N GLN A 127 21.33 8.87 0.48
CA GLN A 127 21.38 9.95 -0.50
C GLN A 127 20.99 9.47 -1.90
N HIS A 128 20.20 10.29 -2.55
CA HIS A 128 19.66 10.04 -3.89
C HIS A 128 18.73 8.83 -4.02
N GLU A 129 18.25 8.29 -2.90
CA GLU A 129 17.24 7.23 -2.91
C GLU A 129 15.85 7.79 -2.61
N GLU A 130 14.86 7.29 -3.33
CA GLU A 130 13.45 7.65 -3.17
C GLU A 130 12.63 6.38 -2.90
N VAL A 131 11.80 6.43 -1.85
CA VAL A 131 10.97 5.28 -1.46
C VAL A 131 9.64 5.33 -2.22
N TRP A 132 9.56 4.54 -3.28
CA TRP A 132 8.41 4.50 -4.18
C TRP A 132 7.31 3.54 -3.77
N ASN A 133 7.65 2.51 -2.99
CA ASN A 133 6.70 1.47 -2.62
C ASN A 133 6.93 1.03 -1.19
N ILE A 134 5.83 0.79 -0.47
CA ILE A 134 5.86 0.24 0.89
C ILE A 134 4.91 -0.94 0.92
N LEU A 135 5.39 -2.07 1.43
CA LEU A 135 4.59 -3.29 1.53
C LEU A 135 4.94 -4.10 2.78
N LYS A 136 4.01 -4.94 3.20
CA LYS A 136 4.21 -5.85 4.34
C LYS A 136 4.46 -7.26 3.84
N ILE A 137 5.58 -7.86 4.28
CA ILE A 137 5.98 -9.23 3.96
C ILE A 137 6.35 -9.92 5.28
N ASP A 138 5.68 -11.02 5.61
CA ASP A 138 5.96 -11.82 6.81
C ASP A 138 6.02 -10.99 8.11
N GLY A 139 5.10 -10.03 8.25
CA GLY A 139 5.01 -9.16 9.42
C GLY A 139 6.00 -7.99 9.44
N LYS A 140 6.89 -7.89 8.46
CA LYS A 140 7.88 -6.82 8.33
C LYS A 140 7.45 -5.81 7.28
N ILE A 141 7.80 -4.54 7.49
CA ILE A 141 7.54 -3.47 6.53
C ILE A 141 8.77 -3.25 5.66
N PHE A 142 8.56 -3.28 4.36
CA PHE A 142 9.57 -3.06 3.34
C PHE A 142 9.35 -1.70 2.70
N PHE A 143 10.40 -0.87 2.72
CA PHE A 143 10.47 0.40 2.02
C PHE A 143 11.36 0.22 0.81
N GLN A 144 10.75 0.19 -0.35
CA GLN A 144 11.44 -0.09 -1.61
C GLN A 144 11.91 1.19 -2.28
N THR A 145 13.19 1.23 -2.63
CA THR A 145 13.77 2.20 -3.56
C THR A 145 14.09 1.51 -4.89
N PHE A 146 14.66 2.23 -5.86
CA PHE A 146 15.15 1.63 -7.12
C PHE A 146 16.47 0.87 -6.96
N VAL A 147 17.17 1.04 -5.86
CA VAL A 147 18.52 0.49 -5.64
C VAL A 147 18.52 -0.57 -4.55
N SER A 148 17.66 -0.42 -3.56
CA SER A 148 17.65 -1.24 -2.36
C SER A 148 16.25 -1.37 -1.76
N ALA A 149 16.13 -2.12 -0.67
CA ALA A 149 14.99 -2.09 0.20
C ALA A 149 15.43 -1.95 1.65
N PHE A 150 14.73 -1.11 2.41
CA PHE A 150 14.88 -1.02 3.85
C PHE A 150 13.77 -1.84 4.50
N VAL A 151 14.11 -2.58 5.55
CA VAL A 151 13.20 -3.52 6.20
C VAL A 151 13.09 -3.20 7.67
N TRP A 152 11.90 -2.86 8.11
CA TRP A 152 11.55 -2.66 9.50
C TRP A 152 10.86 -3.91 10.05
N ASP A 153 11.41 -4.54 11.07
CA ASP A 153 10.86 -5.75 11.70
C ASP A 153 10.06 -5.48 12.99
N GLY A 154 9.80 -4.20 13.28
CA GLY A 154 9.16 -3.73 14.51
C GLY A 154 10.15 -3.27 15.59
N LYS A 155 11.45 -3.61 15.45
CA LYS A 155 12.51 -3.29 16.42
C LYS A 155 13.74 -2.69 15.75
N GLN A 156 14.16 -3.28 14.66
CA GLN A 156 15.39 -2.92 13.96
C GLN A 156 15.12 -2.61 12.50
N LEU A 157 15.87 -1.66 11.98
CA LEU A 157 15.90 -1.32 10.57
C LEU A 157 17.14 -1.95 9.93
N SER A 158 16.96 -2.63 8.81
CA SER A 158 18.04 -3.22 8.02
C SER A 158 17.89 -2.82 6.56
N ARG A 159 18.99 -2.82 5.81
CA ARG A 159 19.01 -2.59 4.37
C ARG A 159 19.32 -3.88 3.64
N ILE A 160 18.61 -4.15 2.57
CA ILE A 160 18.82 -5.27 1.68
C ILE A 160 19.25 -4.71 0.33
N TYR A 161 20.43 -5.13 -0.12
CA TYR A 161 20.89 -4.93 -1.48
C TYR A 161 20.68 -6.21 -2.26
N ASP A 162 20.09 -6.13 -3.43
CA ASP A 162 20.18 -7.18 -4.44
C ASP A 162 21.10 -6.67 -5.56
N THR A 163 22.34 -7.15 -5.59
CA THR A 163 23.34 -6.76 -6.58
C THR A 163 23.14 -7.46 -7.92
N ASP A 164 22.50 -8.63 -7.91
CA ASP A 164 22.36 -9.50 -9.06
C ASP A 164 21.07 -9.22 -9.83
N HIS A 165 20.02 -8.80 -9.11
CA HIS A 165 18.71 -8.51 -9.69
C HIS A 165 18.22 -7.17 -9.14
N ARG A 166 18.02 -6.20 -10.01
CA ARG A 166 17.46 -4.90 -9.65
C ARG A 166 15.94 -4.93 -9.77
N PRO A 167 15.20 -5.21 -8.69
CA PRO A 167 13.75 -5.22 -8.75
C PRO A 167 13.24 -3.79 -8.95
N LEU A 168 12.47 -3.60 -10.01
CA LEU A 168 11.78 -2.34 -10.26
C LEU A 168 10.64 -2.15 -9.25
N TYR A 169 9.84 -3.21 -9.05
CA TYR A 169 8.73 -3.22 -8.12
C TYR A 169 8.54 -4.59 -7.46
N TYR A 170 8.14 -4.55 -6.18
CA TYR A 170 7.58 -5.70 -5.50
C TYR A 170 6.06 -5.58 -5.45
N HIS A 171 5.38 -6.68 -5.74
CA HIS A 171 3.92 -6.79 -5.72
C HIS A 171 3.51 -7.87 -4.72
N ASN A 172 2.57 -7.55 -3.83
CA ASN A 172 1.91 -8.54 -3.00
C ASN A 172 0.59 -8.93 -3.67
N ILE A 173 0.50 -10.15 -4.16
CA ILE A 173 -0.71 -10.69 -4.80
C ILE A 173 -1.17 -11.88 -3.95
N ASN A 174 -2.27 -11.71 -3.24
CA ASN A 174 -2.86 -12.75 -2.37
C ASN A 174 -1.84 -13.33 -1.35
N GLY A 175 -1.02 -12.47 -0.74
CA GLY A 175 0.00 -12.87 0.24
C GLY A 175 1.28 -13.48 -0.36
N GLN A 176 1.35 -13.61 -1.68
CA GLN A 176 2.54 -14.04 -2.40
C GLN A 176 3.25 -12.81 -3.00
N ILE A 177 4.56 -12.71 -2.76
CA ILE A 177 5.38 -11.61 -3.27
C ILE A 177 5.96 -11.96 -4.63
N TYR A 178 5.85 -11.03 -5.55
CA TYR A 178 6.44 -11.06 -6.88
C TYR A 178 7.36 -9.85 -7.05
N ALA A 179 8.53 -10.07 -7.63
CA ALA A 179 9.46 -9.01 -8.01
C ALA A 179 9.44 -8.84 -9.53
N GLN A 180 9.24 -7.62 -9.97
CA GLN A 180 9.45 -7.24 -11.36
C GLN A 180 10.90 -6.83 -11.54
N ILE A 181 11.65 -7.54 -12.37
CA ILE A 181 13.04 -7.24 -12.69
C ILE A 181 13.11 -6.51 -14.04
N ILE A 182 13.88 -5.43 -14.10
CA ILE A 182 14.04 -4.62 -15.32
C ILE A 182 14.60 -5.49 -16.43
N ASN A 183 13.96 -5.49 -17.59
CA ASN A 183 14.34 -6.22 -18.79
C ASN A 183 14.43 -7.75 -18.66
N ASP A 184 13.94 -8.34 -17.58
CA ASP A 184 14.05 -9.78 -17.36
C ASP A 184 12.69 -10.48 -17.02
N GLY A 185 11.72 -9.75 -16.47
CA GLY A 185 10.36 -10.27 -16.22
C GLY A 185 9.96 -10.31 -14.75
N TYR A 186 9.07 -11.25 -14.41
CA TYR A 186 8.53 -11.39 -13.06
C TYR A 186 9.06 -12.63 -12.37
N TYR A 187 9.42 -12.49 -11.10
CA TYR A 187 9.93 -13.54 -10.25
C TYR A 187 9.05 -13.70 -9.01
N LYS A 188 8.70 -14.94 -8.70
CA LYS A 188 8.05 -15.27 -7.44
C LYS A 188 9.12 -15.39 -6.35
N LEU A 189 8.95 -14.68 -5.23
CA LEU A 189 9.81 -14.82 -4.06
C LEU A 189 9.32 -16.02 -3.23
N GLU A 190 10.15 -17.04 -3.11
CA GLU A 190 9.87 -18.23 -2.28
C GLU A 190 10.50 -18.04 -0.90
N LYS A 191 9.77 -18.43 0.17
CA LYS A 191 10.34 -18.51 1.52
C LYS A 191 11.38 -19.62 1.56
N ASN A 192 12.62 -19.30 1.95
CA ASN A 192 13.60 -20.33 2.32
C ASN A 192 13.12 -21.05 3.58
N ARG A 193 12.73 -22.31 3.46
CA ARG A 193 12.37 -23.20 4.58
C ARG A 193 13.59 -23.79 5.30
N GLY A 194 14.79 -23.26 5.12
CA GLY A 194 16.04 -23.72 5.73
C GLY A 194 16.55 -22.77 6.79
N GLY A 195 16.58 -23.20 8.05
CA GLY A 195 17.27 -22.51 9.12
C GLY A 195 18.78 -22.49 8.85
N GLY A 196 19.28 -21.38 8.43
CA GLY A 196 20.69 -21.11 8.19
C GLY A 196 20.85 -19.69 7.68
N ASN A 197 21.81 -18.98 8.24
CA ASN A 197 22.15 -17.57 7.99
C ASN A 197 22.64 -17.34 6.55
N SER A 198 21.80 -17.63 5.54
CA SER A 198 22.10 -17.41 4.14
C SER A 198 21.02 -16.50 3.52
N ARG A 199 21.45 -15.28 3.18
CA ARG A 199 20.67 -14.18 2.59
C ARG A 199 20.31 -14.42 1.11
N LYS A 200 20.04 -15.63 0.68
CA LYS A 200 19.59 -15.92 -0.69
C LYS A 200 18.11 -16.23 -0.66
N HIS A 201 17.28 -15.25 -1.00
CA HIS A 201 15.92 -15.54 -1.45
C HIS A 201 16.04 -16.31 -2.76
N SER A 202 15.54 -17.54 -2.79
CA SER A 202 15.45 -18.30 -4.04
C SER A 202 14.36 -17.66 -4.89
N THR A 203 14.76 -17.02 -5.97
CA THR A 203 13.84 -16.46 -6.97
C THR A 203 13.59 -17.52 -8.04
N LYS A 204 12.32 -17.92 -8.20
CA LYS A 204 11.92 -18.80 -9.29
C LYS A 204 11.31 -17.94 -10.39
N ARG A 205 11.95 -17.93 -11.56
CA ARG A 205 11.42 -17.23 -12.73
C ARG A 205 10.03 -17.75 -13.08
N LEU A 206 9.04 -16.86 -13.15
CA LEU A 206 7.75 -17.20 -13.74
C LEU A 206 7.97 -17.33 -15.25
N SER A 207 7.78 -18.54 -15.78
CA SER A 207 7.61 -18.71 -17.22
C SER A 207 6.52 -17.75 -17.67
N ALA A 208 6.80 -16.96 -18.72
CA ALA A 208 5.88 -15.97 -19.26
C ALA A 208 4.47 -16.57 -19.38
N MET A 209 3.52 -16.01 -18.66
CA MET A 209 2.12 -16.23 -18.98
C MET A 209 1.86 -15.43 -20.26
N THR A 210 2.07 -16.07 -21.39
CA THR A 210 1.52 -15.65 -22.67
C THR A 210 0.02 -15.88 -22.60
N ARG A 211 -0.73 -14.84 -22.40
CA ARG A 211 -2.03 -14.38 -22.91
C ARG A 211 -2.77 -13.55 -21.91
#